data_9abbe2bca05cef935b88537dce547355
#
_entry.id   9abbe2bca05cef935b88537dce547355
#
_cell.length_a   1.000
_cell.length_b   1.000
_cell.length_c   1.000
_cell.angle_alpha   90.00
_cell.angle_beta   90.00
_cell.angle_gamma   90.00
#
_symmetry.space_group_name_H-M   'P 1'
#
loop_
_entity.id
_entity.type
_entity.pdbx_description
1 polymer ?
#
loop_
_entity_poly.entity_id
_entity_poly.type
_entity_poly.pdbx_seq_one_letter_code
_entity_poly.pdbx_strand_id
1 'polypeptide(L)'
;MACAQRLGQPKSPFESTPMQLARVDSLALLGLNAIAVRIEVQIARGLPAFHLVGLPAALVRESRERVRAAMTQSGFVFPQQRLTVNLAPADLPKDSNGFELPIALGILVASQQLPASAIEGIVFLGELSLGGQLQAVRASFALGLGFARSLEQRGLGAAYQSRPILCVPPASAAECAMAYDGPVWQAPDLRALCESLIDEQARPSLAYASVAYSKSEPLASPLMAPATTQDLMDLKGNPLAKFAACVAASGGHHLLLVGPPGCGKTMLAQTMASIMPAPSETTQREQMAMASPRRSRVVHETMQQPVFRQPHHSASMTALCGGGSPPRPGEISLAHGGILFLDELTEFDPRVLEALREPLQAGSMHLAKGTHSAEFPARFQLVAASNPCACGFASGQAQASLPNTPDSTQVMRRDFCICSPERLRRYQGRISGPLRDRIDLQVQWPAVSTAQLERDWAFDLMSAMFQAHAIKTEQLDSAAAKKLAQRCRALQLKRQGQLNAHLQAAQLLAITAFAAPSA
;
A
#
# COMPACT_ATOMS: atom_id res chain seq x y z
N MET A 1 9.90 88.03 -13.70
CA MET A 1 8.50 87.64 -13.95
C MET A 1 8.46 86.39 -14.74
N ALA A 2 8.08 85.29 -14.14
CA ALA A 2 7.37 84.16 -14.73
C ALA A 2 7.23 83.06 -13.67
N CYS A 3 6.07 83.08 -13.05
CA CYS A 3 5.59 82.05 -12.13
C CYS A 3 5.10 80.84 -12.99
N ALA A 4 5.82 79.74 -13.05
CA ALA A 4 5.35 78.53 -13.71
C ALA A 4 4.78 77.62 -12.62
N GLN A 5 3.45 77.56 -12.52
CA GLN A 5 2.66 76.62 -11.73
C GLN A 5 3.00 75.20 -12.16
N ARG A 6 3.54 74.35 -11.23
CA ARG A 6 3.58 72.90 -11.38
C ARG A 6 2.17 72.36 -11.18
N LEU A 7 1.48 72.11 -12.28
CA LEU A 7 0.28 71.27 -12.29
C LEU A 7 0.68 69.86 -11.87
N GLY A 8 0.14 69.39 -10.77
CA GLY A 8 0.29 68.04 -10.30
C GLY A 8 -0.27 67.08 -11.35
N GLN A 9 0.54 66.11 -11.76
CA GLN A 9 0.08 64.99 -12.57
C GLN A 9 -1.06 64.24 -11.85
N PRO A 10 -2.15 63.89 -12.55
CA PRO A 10 -3.20 63.09 -11.94
C PRO A 10 -2.62 61.72 -11.56
N LYS A 11 -2.73 61.37 -10.28
CA LYS A 11 -2.38 60.00 -9.81
C LYS A 11 -3.20 59.02 -10.61
N SER A 12 -2.53 58.00 -11.18
CA SER A 12 -3.17 56.92 -11.87
C SER A 12 -4.25 56.27 -10.99
N PRO A 13 -5.46 56.01 -11.51
CA PRO A 13 -6.53 55.34 -10.74
C PRO A 13 -6.18 53.90 -10.34
N PHE A 14 -5.02 53.37 -10.72
CA PHE A 14 -4.52 52.05 -10.40
C PHE A 14 -3.45 52.01 -9.30
N GLU A 15 -3.16 53.11 -8.58
CA GLU A 15 -2.40 53.07 -7.33
C GLU A 15 -3.30 52.49 -6.21
N SER A 16 -3.73 51.21 -6.37
CA SER A 16 -4.25 50.42 -5.29
C SER A 16 -3.10 50.01 -4.38
N THR A 17 -3.22 50.30 -3.09
CA THR A 17 -2.36 49.78 -2.02
C THR A 17 -2.08 48.31 -2.33
N PRO A 18 -0.81 47.80 -2.33
CA PRO A 18 -0.50 46.44 -2.71
C PRO A 18 -1.34 45.48 -1.88
N MET A 19 -2.17 44.70 -2.57
CA MET A 19 -2.97 43.66 -1.95
C MET A 19 -2.00 42.66 -1.31
N GLN A 20 -2.13 42.44 -0.02
CA GLN A 20 -1.25 41.54 0.72
C GLN A 20 -1.63 40.09 0.35
N LEU A 21 -0.83 39.47 -0.52
CA LEU A 21 -0.97 38.11 -0.94
C LEU A 21 0.17 37.28 -0.33
N ALA A 22 -0.18 36.31 0.49
CA ALA A 22 0.76 35.29 1.00
C ALA A 22 0.61 33.98 0.27
N ARG A 23 1.71 33.22 0.16
CA ARG A 23 1.74 31.88 -0.42
C ARG A 23 2.45 30.93 0.52
N VAL A 24 1.85 29.78 0.77
CA VAL A 24 2.40 28.71 1.62
C VAL A 24 2.29 27.39 0.87
N ASP A 25 3.36 26.64 0.84
CA ASP A 25 3.38 25.34 0.18
C ASP A 25 2.98 24.23 1.16
N SER A 26 2.15 23.29 0.67
CA SER A 26 1.64 22.13 1.40
C SER A 26 1.49 20.94 0.46
N LEU A 27 1.01 19.80 0.97
CA LEU A 27 0.82 18.57 0.20
C LEU A 27 -0.58 17.98 0.40
N ALA A 28 -1.12 17.38 -0.66
CA ALA A 28 -2.29 16.50 -0.60
C ALA A 28 -1.91 15.11 -1.08
N LEU A 29 -2.55 14.08 -0.52
CA LEU A 29 -2.33 12.70 -0.93
C LEU A 29 -3.42 12.25 -1.91
N LEU A 30 -3.00 11.72 -3.08
CA LEU A 30 -3.88 11.05 -4.03
C LEU A 30 -3.27 9.68 -4.38
N GLY A 31 -3.88 8.62 -3.89
CA GLY A 31 -3.27 7.29 -3.93
C GLY A 31 -2.01 7.23 -3.07
N LEU A 32 -0.86 6.98 -3.67
CA LEU A 32 0.47 7.05 -3.04
C LEU A 32 1.28 8.27 -3.48
N ASN A 33 0.69 9.16 -4.28
CA ASN A 33 1.37 10.34 -4.78
C ASN A 33 1.05 11.56 -3.91
N ALA A 34 2.08 12.26 -3.45
CA ALA A 34 1.91 13.57 -2.84
C ALA A 34 1.91 14.65 -3.92
N ILE A 35 0.83 15.40 -3.97
CA ILE A 35 0.64 16.49 -4.92
C ILE A 35 0.83 17.80 -4.18
N ALA A 36 1.66 18.70 -4.73
CA ALA A 36 1.88 20.01 -4.16
C ALA A 36 0.58 20.83 -4.17
N VAL A 37 0.24 21.37 -3.01
CA VAL A 37 -0.89 22.28 -2.82
C VAL A 37 -0.34 23.63 -2.41
N ARG A 38 -0.66 24.65 -3.20
CA ARG A 38 -0.33 26.04 -2.86
C ARG A 38 -1.51 26.70 -2.17
N ILE A 39 -1.27 27.20 -0.99
CA ILE A 39 -2.27 27.94 -0.21
C ILE A 39 -1.98 29.43 -0.40
N GLU A 40 -2.92 30.12 -1.03
CA GLU A 40 -2.86 31.55 -1.27
C GLU A 40 -3.82 32.25 -0.33
N VAL A 41 -3.31 33.20 0.44
CA VAL A 41 -4.09 33.98 1.41
C VAL A 41 -4.07 35.45 1.04
N GLN A 42 -5.24 36.02 0.87
CA GLN A 42 -5.42 37.42 0.53
C GLN A 42 -6.25 38.12 1.61
N ILE A 43 -5.76 39.27 2.07
CA ILE A 43 -6.49 40.20 2.94
C ILE A 43 -6.90 41.42 2.13
N ALA A 44 -8.20 41.70 2.09
CA ALA A 44 -8.78 42.84 1.37
C ALA A 44 -9.61 43.72 2.31
N ARG A 45 -9.71 45.02 1.99
CA ARG A 45 -10.60 45.92 2.70
C ARG A 45 -12.06 45.52 2.53
N GLY A 46 -12.87 45.60 3.55
CA GLY A 46 -14.29 45.27 3.53
C GLY A 46 -14.80 44.75 4.87
N LEU A 47 -16.08 44.40 4.90
CA LEU A 47 -16.68 43.76 6.06
C LEU A 47 -15.99 42.42 6.38
N PRO A 48 -15.80 42.10 7.67
CA PRO A 48 -15.19 40.86 8.09
C PRO A 48 -15.88 39.65 7.45
N ALA A 49 -15.15 38.92 6.62
CA ALA A 49 -15.62 37.70 5.96
C ALA A 49 -14.45 36.75 5.79
N PHE A 50 -14.70 35.45 5.93
CA PHE A 50 -13.71 34.38 5.67
C PHE A 50 -14.22 33.48 4.55
N HIS A 51 -13.57 33.56 3.41
CA HIS A 51 -13.85 32.72 2.23
C HIS A 51 -12.73 31.70 2.05
N LEU A 52 -13.07 30.43 2.04
CA LEU A 52 -12.14 29.34 1.80
C LEU A 52 -12.60 28.57 0.56
N VAL A 53 -11.74 28.54 -0.45
CA VAL A 53 -11.99 27.92 -1.75
C VAL A 53 -11.11 26.68 -1.89
N GLY A 54 -11.67 25.60 -2.45
CA GLY A 54 -10.92 24.36 -2.71
C GLY A 54 -11.04 23.28 -1.63
N LEU A 55 -11.91 23.44 -0.63
CA LEU A 55 -12.28 22.41 0.34
C LEU A 55 -13.80 22.10 0.30
N PRO A 56 -14.22 20.89 0.71
CA PRO A 56 -15.63 20.59 0.95
C PRO A 56 -16.26 21.52 1.99
N ALA A 57 -17.52 21.93 1.76
CA ALA A 57 -18.19 22.94 2.58
C ALA A 57 -18.26 22.62 4.09
N ALA A 58 -18.34 21.34 4.45
CA ALA A 58 -18.32 20.92 5.86
C ALA A 58 -16.98 21.19 6.53
N LEU A 59 -15.87 20.85 5.86
CA LEU A 59 -14.51 21.07 6.36
C LEU A 59 -14.14 22.56 6.42
N VAL A 60 -14.70 23.39 5.53
CA VAL A 60 -14.46 24.83 5.51
C VAL A 60 -14.87 25.50 6.83
N ARG A 61 -16.06 25.19 7.33
CA ARG A 61 -16.55 25.78 8.59
C ARG A 61 -15.71 25.35 9.78
N GLU A 62 -15.38 24.09 9.86
CA GLU A 62 -14.61 23.52 10.95
C GLU A 62 -13.18 24.08 10.97
N SER A 63 -12.48 24.08 9.85
CA SER A 63 -11.12 24.64 9.74
C SER A 63 -11.07 26.14 10.06
N ARG A 64 -12.09 26.91 9.66
CA ARG A 64 -12.18 28.33 9.99
C ARG A 64 -12.17 28.58 11.49
N GLU A 65 -13.05 27.89 12.22
CA GLU A 65 -13.15 28.08 13.67
C GLU A 65 -11.89 27.60 14.39
N ARG A 66 -11.31 26.48 13.97
CA ARG A 66 -10.05 25.98 14.55
C ARG A 66 -8.88 26.92 14.31
N VAL A 67 -8.66 27.37 13.08
CA VAL A 67 -7.59 28.30 12.73
C VAL A 67 -7.73 29.60 13.51
N ARG A 68 -8.94 30.17 13.60
CA ARG A 68 -9.19 31.40 14.35
C ARG A 68 -8.88 31.25 15.85
N ALA A 69 -9.39 30.17 16.45
CA ALA A 69 -9.16 29.90 17.87
C ALA A 69 -7.67 29.65 18.16
N ALA A 70 -7.01 28.80 17.34
CA ALA A 70 -5.60 28.50 17.49
C ALA A 70 -4.71 29.72 17.39
N MET A 71 -4.93 30.62 16.42
CA MET A 71 -4.19 31.87 16.28
C MET A 71 -4.37 32.75 17.51
N THR A 72 -5.62 32.94 17.96
CA THR A 72 -5.93 33.79 19.12
C THR A 72 -5.31 33.23 20.40
N GLN A 73 -5.41 31.93 20.65
CA GLN A 73 -4.82 31.28 21.83
C GLN A 73 -3.28 31.28 21.79
N SER A 74 -2.70 31.28 20.59
CA SER A 74 -1.24 31.41 20.40
C SER A 74 -0.74 32.87 20.55
N GLY A 75 -1.62 33.84 20.83
CA GLY A 75 -1.27 35.21 21.04
C GLY A 75 -1.20 36.06 19.76
N PHE A 76 -1.66 35.55 18.64
CA PHE A 76 -1.70 36.26 17.36
C PHE A 76 -3.06 36.97 17.15
N VAL A 77 -3.05 38.03 16.36
CA VAL A 77 -4.25 38.77 16.01
C VAL A 77 -4.90 38.17 14.76
N PHE A 78 -6.15 37.76 14.89
CA PHE A 78 -6.92 37.32 13.72
C PHE A 78 -7.49 38.52 12.99
N PRO A 79 -7.22 38.74 11.68
CA PRO A 79 -7.63 39.93 10.94
C PRO A 79 -9.15 40.12 10.89
N GLN A 80 -9.63 41.34 11.25
CA GLN A 80 -11.04 41.73 11.16
C GLN A 80 -11.35 42.37 9.79
N GLN A 81 -10.91 41.73 8.72
CA GLN A 81 -11.05 42.17 7.33
C GLN A 81 -11.59 41.03 6.46
N ARG A 82 -11.82 41.31 5.18
CA ARG A 82 -12.21 40.26 4.22
C ARG A 82 -11.01 39.38 3.90
N LEU A 83 -11.08 38.16 4.32
CA LEU A 83 -10.04 37.15 4.15
C LEU A 83 -10.47 36.10 3.11
N THR A 84 -9.65 35.92 2.10
CA THR A 84 -9.87 34.88 1.07
C THR A 84 -8.67 33.93 1.08
N VAL A 85 -8.94 32.65 1.26
CA VAL A 85 -7.95 31.55 1.21
C VAL A 85 -8.29 30.66 0.03
N ASN A 86 -7.33 30.42 -0.85
CA ASN A 86 -7.47 29.55 -2.01
C ASN A 86 -6.46 28.39 -1.91
N LEU A 87 -6.93 27.15 -2.04
CA LEU A 87 -6.09 25.97 -2.08
C LEU A 87 -5.99 25.47 -3.53
N ALA A 88 -4.90 25.77 -4.20
CA ALA A 88 -4.64 25.40 -5.59
C ALA A 88 -3.80 24.10 -5.70
N PRO A 89 -4.14 23.19 -6.63
CA PRO A 89 -5.29 23.20 -7.55
C PRO A 89 -6.62 22.85 -6.86
N ALA A 90 -7.74 23.37 -7.39
CA ALA A 90 -9.06 23.23 -6.76
C ALA A 90 -9.69 21.84 -6.90
N ASP A 91 -9.29 21.09 -7.92
CA ASP A 91 -9.84 19.79 -8.33
C ASP A 91 -9.31 18.59 -7.54
N LEU A 92 -8.34 18.79 -6.64
CA LEU A 92 -7.80 17.71 -5.81
C LEU A 92 -8.72 17.39 -4.62
N PRO A 93 -8.85 16.10 -4.25
CA PRO A 93 -9.50 15.72 -3.00
C PRO A 93 -8.61 16.18 -1.83
N LYS A 94 -9.11 17.11 -1.04
CA LYS A 94 -8.42 17.67 0.12
C LYS A 94 -9.10 17.21 1.42
N ASP A 95 -9.34 15.90 1.50
CA ASP A 95 -9.96 15.28 2.69
C ASP A 95 -8.98 15.09 3.85
N SER A 96 -7.70 15.40 3.65
CA SER A 96 -6.71 15.41 4.72
C SER A 96 -6.81 16.72 5.50
N ASN A 97 -6.95 16.62 6.79
CA ASN A 97 -7.08 17.79 7.70
C ASN A 97 -5.76 18.56 7.90
N GLY A 98 -4.71 18.25 7.16
CA GLY A 98 -3.35 18.82 7.34
C GLY A 98 -3.15 20.26 6.84
N PHE A 99 -4.22 20.97 6.43
CA PHE A 99 -4.11 22.32 5.86
C PHE A 99 -4.28 23.47 6.86
N GLU A 100 -4.66 23.20 8.11
CA GLU A 100 -4.94 24.25 9.09
C GLU A 100 -3.69 25.04 9.47
N LEU A 101 -2.58 24.34 9.70
CA LEU A 101 -1.29 24.98 9.96
C LEU A 101 -0.85 25.89 8.81
N PRO A 102 -0.76 25.44 7.55
CA PRO A 102 -0.33 26.30 6.46
C PRO A 102 -1.34 27.43 6.16
N ILE A 103 -2.64 27.26 6.43
CA ILE A 103 -3.63 28.34 6.36
C ILE A 103 -3.33 29.41 7.43
N ALA A 104 -3.08 29.00 8.68
CA ALA A 104 -2.73 29.93 9.77
C ALA A 104 -1.47 30.71 9.44
N LEU A 105 -0.40 30.04 8.97
CA LEU A 105 0.85 30.68 8.55
C LEU A 105 0.61 31.68 7.41
N GLY A 106 -0.20 31.31 6.42
CA GLY A 106 -0.57 32.21 5.33
C GLY A 106 -1.30 33.46 5.80
N ILE A 107 -2.18 33.33 6.81
CA ILE A 107 -2.87 34.49 7.43
C ILE A 107 -1.86 35.36 8.18
N LEU A 108 -0.94 34.79 8.95
CA LEU A 108 0.10 35.50 9.67
C LEU A 108 1.02 36.28 8.72
N VAL A 109 1.42 35.69 7.60
CA VAL A 109 2.23 36.39 6.59
C VAL A 109 1.42 37.50 5.92
N ALA A 110 0.19 37.23 5.49
CA ALA A 110 -0.65 38.21 4.84
C ALA A 110 -1.01 39.39 5.77
N SER A 111 -1.06 39.16 7.09
CA SER A 111 -1.28 40.22 8.11
C SER A 111 0.02 40.83 8.64
N GLN A 112 1.17 40.52 8.06
CA GLN A 112 2.50 41.05 8.46
C GLN A 112 2.93 40.69 9.89
N GLN A 113 2.34 39.68 10.51
CA GLN A 113 2.76 39.13 11.81
C GLN A 113 3.91 38.16 11.69
N LEU A 114 4.14 37.58 10.49
CA LEU A 114 5.26 36.73 10.15
C LEU A 114 5.87 37.23 8.83
N PRO A 115 7.21 37.36 8.71
CA PRO A 115 7.84 37.73 7.44
C PRO A 115 7.72 36.60 6.40
N ALA A 116 7.48 36.95 5.14
CA ALA A 116 7.34 35.94 4.05
C ALA A 116 8.61 35.08 3.86
N SER A 117 9.80 35.67 4.07
CA SER A 117 11.08 34.97 3.98
C SER A 117 11.23 33.83 5.02
N ALA A 118 10.48 33.92 6.13
CA ALA A 118 10.55 32.89 7.18
C ALA A 118 9.99 31.53 6.76
N ILE A 119 9.12 31.49 5.73
CA ILE A 119 8.44 30.28 5.26
C ILE A 119 8.93 29.77 3.90
N GLU A 120 9.88 30.48 3.28
CA GLU A 120 10.40 30.10 1.96
C GLU A 120 11.16 28.77 1.99
N GLY A 121 10.89 27.90 1.00
CA GLY A 121 11.53 26.59 0.90
C GLY A 121 11.03 25.54 1.89
N ILE A 122 9.96 25.85 2.63
CA ILE A 122 9.38 24.94 3.62
C ILE A 122 7.99 24.52 3.16
N VAL A 123 7.72 23.22 3.25
CA VAL A 123 6.41 22.62 3.02
C VAL A 123 5.79 22.28 4.37
N PHE A 124 4.60 22.82 4.64
CA PHE A 124 3.95 22.69 5.93
C PHE A 124 2.77 21.73 5.88
N LEU A 125 2.68 20.86 6.89
CA LEU A 125 1.57 19.95 7.13
C LEU A 125 1.21 19.98 8.62
N GLY A 126 -0.05 20.10 8.97
CA GLY A 126 -0.49 20.03 10.37
C GLY A 126 -1.95 20.39 10.55
N GLU A 127 -2.61 19.69 11.46
CA GLU A 127 -3.89 20.10 12.03
C GLU A 127 -3.62 20.96 13.27
N LEU A 128 -4.54 21.86 13.60
CA LEU A 128 -4.46 22.70 14.78
C LEU A 128 -5.55 22.35 15.79
N SER A 129 -5.17 22.17 17.05
CA SER A 129 -6.13 22.19 18.14
C SER A 129 -6.64 23.63 18.39
N LEU A 130 -7.74 23.77 19.09
CA LEU A 130 -8.24 25.09 19.50
C LEU A 130 -7.23 25.89 20.35
N GLY A 131 -6.34 25.19 21.07
CA GLY A 131 -5.25 25.78 21.86
C GLY A 131 -3.98 26.10 21.09
N GLY A 132 -3.95 25.88 19.76
CA GLY A 132 -2.79 26.15 18.91
C GLY A 132 -1.76 25.00 18.83
N GLN A 133 -1.98 23.86 19.50
CA GLN A 133 -1.09 22.69 19.41
C GLN A 133 -1.17 22.05 18.04
N LEU A 134 -0.04 21.61 17.51
CA LEU A 134 0.05 20.88 16.26
C LEU A 134 -0.37 19.42 16.46
N GLN A 135 -1.42 18.99 15.75
CA GLN A 135 -1.98 17.65 15.81
C GLN A 135 -1.50 16.78 14.64
N ALA A 136 -1.39 15.47 14.88
CA ALA A 136 -0.93 14.51 13.90
C ALA A 136 -1.70 14.57 12.58
N VAL A 137 -0.98 14.50 11.46
CA VAL A 137 -1.54 14.42 10.12
C VAL A 137 -1.77 12.94 9.77
N ARG A 138 -2.93 12.65 9.20
CA ARG A 138 -3.20 11.31 8.68
C ARG A 138 -2.30 10.98 7.50
N ALA A 139 -1.87 9.73 7.41
CA ALA A 139 -1.05 9.24 6.31
C ALA A 139 0.32 9.93 6.17
N SER A 140 0.93 10.33 7.28
CA SER A 140 2.23 11.02 7.35
C SER A 140 3.31 10.30 6.56
N PHE A 141 3.40 8.97 6.70
CA PHE A 141 4.36 8.16 5.96
C PHE A 141 4.11 8.22 4.44
N ALA A 142 2.84 8.07 4.01
CA ALA A 142 2.49 8.12 2.59
C ALA A 142 2.75 9.50 1.97
N LEU A 143 2.48 10.59 2.72
CA LEU A 143 2.79 11.96 2.31
C LEU A 143 4.30 12.16 2.14
N GLY A 144 5.11 11.72 3.10
CA GLY A 144 6.57 11.79 3.03
C GLY A 144 7.13 11.01 1.84
N LEU A 145 6.69 9.75 1.64
CA LEU A 145 7.13 8.91 0.53
C LEU A 145 6.71 9.48 -0.82
N GLY A 146 5.46 9.91 -0.96
CA GLY A 146 4.96 10.52 -2.18
C GLY A 146 5.68 11.83 -2.50
N PHE A 147 6.05 12.61 -1.49
CA PHE A 147 6.83 13.83 -1.66
C PHE A 147 8.25 13.51 -2.15
N ALA A 148 8.96 12.56 -1.53
CA ALA A 148 10.28 12.11 -1.97
C ALA A 148 10.25 11.70 -3.46
N ARG A 149 9.28 10.85 -3.85
CA ARG A 149 9.09 10.42 -5.24
C ARG A 149 8.84 11.59 -6.20
N SER A 150 8.03 12.56 -5.79
CA SER A 150 7.72 13.73 -6.63
C SER A 150 8.95 14.60 -6.90
N LEU A 151 9.86 14.72 -5.93
CA LEU A 151 11.13 15.44 -6.09
C LEU A 151 12.10 14.69 -7.01
N GLU A 152 12.21 13.38 -6.87
CA GLU A 152 13.02 12.51 -7.73
C GLU A 152 12.57 12.63 -9.20
N GLN A 153 11.26 12.56 -9.45
CA GLN A 153 10.70 12.72 -10.80
C GLN A 153 10.99 14.08 -11.43
N ARG A 154 11.17 15.13 -10.62
CA ARG A 154 11.53 16.48 -11.06
C ARG A 154 13.05 16.70 -11.16
N GLY A 155 13.87 15.70 -10.87
CA GLY A 155 15.33 15.82 -10.85
C GLY A 155 15.89 16.66 -9.70
N LEU A 156 15.08 16.94 -8.66
CA LEU A 156 15.44 17.79 -7.52
C LEU A 156 15.99 16.97 -6.33
N GLY A 157 16.54 15.78 -6.57
CA GLY A 157 16.77 14.82 -5.50
C GLY A 157 18.20 14.53 -5.08
N ALA A 158 19.22 15.14 -5.68
CA ALA A 158 20.59 14.62 -5.56
C ALA A 158 21.32 14.94 -4.25
N ALA A 159 20.98 16.03 -3.54
CA ALA A 159 21.64 16.39 -2.29
C ALA A 159 20.64 16.68 -1.17
N TYR A 160 20.89 16.12 0.02
CA TYR A 160 20.05 16.32 1.22
C TYR A 160 19.79 17.81 1.54
N GLN A 161 20.82 18.64 1.42
CA GLN A 161 20.73 20.08 1.75
C GLN A 161 19.97 20.92 0.72
N SER A 162 19.74 20.41 -0.50
CA SER A 162 18.99 21.10 -1.54
C SER A 162 17.50 20.68 -1.59
N ARG A 163 17.08 19.74 -0.75
CA ARG A 163 15.69 19.30 -0.66
C ARG A 163 14.87 20.28 0.19
N PRO A 164 13.61 20.55 -0.18
CA PRO A 164 12.71 21.37 0.64
C PRO A 164 12.55 20.81 2.05
N ILE A 165 12.40 21.70 3.04
CA ILE A 165 12.14 21.30 4.42
C ILE A 165 10.68 20.86 4.53
N LEU A 166 10.42 19.73 5.18
CA LEU A 166 9.08 19.25 5.50
C LEU A 166 8.78 19.52 6.98
N CYS A 167 7.94 20.51 7.26
CA CYS A 167 7.54 20.88 8.62
C CYS A 167 6.22 20.17 8.98
N VAL A 168 6.25 19.37 10.04
CA VAL A 168 5.13 18.50 10.45
C VAL A 168 4.95 18.52 11.99
N PRO A 169 3.79 18.10 12.51
CA PRO A 169 3.61 17.91 13.95
C PRO A 169 4.58 16.86 14.52
N PRO A 170 4.98 16.95 15.81
CA PRO A 170 5.88 15.99 16.44
C PRO A 170 5.43 14.54 16.34
N ALA A 171 4.12 14.29 16.45
CA ALA A 171 3.56 12.95 16.33
C ALA A 171 3.69 12.35 14.92
N SER A 172 3.90 13.17 13.87
CA SER A 172 4.08 12.76 12.48
C SER A 172 5.54 12.74 12.03
N ALA A 173 6.45 13.36 12.80
CA ALA A 173 7.84 13.60 12.38
C ALA A 173 8.61 12.30 12.13
N ALA A 174 8.45 11.30 12.99
CA ALA A 174 9.12 10.00 12.85
C ALA A 174 8.72 9.30 11.55
N GLU A 175 7.42 9.23 11.23
CA GLU A 175 6.92 8.59 10.00
C GLU A 175 7.37 9.34 8.74
N CYS A 176 7.37 10.68 8.79
CA CYS A 176 7.86 11.50 7.68
C CYS A 176 9.37 11.30 7.47
N ALA A 177 10.18 11.28 8.53
CA ALA A 177 11.62 11.07 8.46
C ALA A 177 12.01 9.67 7.98
N MET A 178 11.20 8.65 8.23
CA MET A 178 11.38 7.30 7.66
C MET A 178 11.10 7.24 6.15
N ALA A 179 10.22 8.13 5.66
CA ALA A 179 9.72 8.10 4.29
C ALA A 179 10.39 9.14 3.37
N TYR A 180 10.92 10.23 3.93
CA TYR A 180 11.50 11.36 3.23
C TYR A 180 12.95 11.56 3.62
N ASP A 181 13.86 11.46 2.65
CA ASP A 181 15.31 11.58 2.84
C ASP A 181 15.80 13.05 2.86
N GLY A 182 14.94 14.02 3.14
CA GLY A 182 15.26 15.44 3.30
C GLY A 182 15.06 15.91 4.74
N PRO A 183 15.32 17.20 5.02
CA PRO A 183 15.17 17.75 6.35
C PRO A 183 13.69 17.76 6.79
N VAL A 184 13.43 17.19 7.96
CA VAL A 184 12.12 17.20 8.62
C VAL A 184 12.20 18.10 9.85
N TRP A 185 11.30 19.07 9.94
CA TRP A 185 11.15 19.97 11.07
C TRP A 185 9.87 19.66 11.84
N GLN A 186 9.89 19.95 13.14
CA GLN A 186 8.74 19.76 14.03
C GLN A 186 8.62 20.88 15.05
N ALA A 187 7.39 21.21 15.43
CA ALA A 187 7.12 22.14 16.52
C ALA A 187 5.91 21.68 17.32
N PRO A 188 5.84 21.93 18.64
CA PRO A 188 4.73 21.47 19.47
C PRO A 188 3.44 22.27 19.22
N ASP A 189 3.56 23.56 18.90
CA ASP A 189 2.44 24.46 18.69
C ASP A 189 2.77 25.59 17.71
N LEU A 190 1.76 26.34 17.30
CA LEU A 190 1.85 27.43 16.33
C LEU A 190 2.77 28.56 16.81
N ARG A 191 2.75 28.86 18.10
CA ARG A 191 3.55 29.94 18.67
C ARG A 191 5.03 29.58 18.63
N ALA A 192 5.42 28.43 19.17
CA ALA A 192 6.80 27.94 19.17
C ALA A 192 7.36 27.86 17.76
N LEU A 193 6.53 27.39 16.78
CA LEU A 193 6.92 27.36 15.38
C LEU A 193 7.23 28.76 14.85
N CYS A 194 6.33 29.74 15.04
CA CYS A 194 6.51 31.10 14.53
C CYS A 194 7.71 31.80 15.17
N GLU A 195 7.91 31.67 16.49
CA GLU A 195 9.07 32.19 17.20
C GLU A 195 10.39 31.66 16.63
N SER A 196 10.45 30.34 16.39
CA SER A 196 11.65 29.70 15.80
C SER A 196 11.83 30.04 14.32
N LEU A 197 10.78 30.29 13.55
CA LEU A 197 10.87 30.72 12.15
C LEU A 197 11.41 32.15 12.01
N ILE A 198 11.12 33.03 12.97
CA ILE A 198 11.60 34.42 13.00
C ILE A 198 13.06 34.45 13.41
N ASP A 199 13.44 33.72 14.43
CA ASP A 199 14.81 33.65 14.93
C ASP A 199 15.61 32.58 14.16
N GLU A 200 16.49 33.04 13.27
CA GLU A 200 17.36 32.13 12.50
C GLU A 200 18.26 31.24 13.37
N GLN A 201 18.62 31.71 14.57
CA GLN A 201 19.44 30.93 15.52
C GLN A 201 18.63 29.84 16.21
N ALA A 202 17.32 29.98 16.33
CA ALA A 202 16.41 29.01 16.91
C ALA A 202 15.94 27.95 15.90
N ARG A 203 16.06 28.19 14.58
CA ARG A 203 15.65 27.25 13.52
C ARG A 203 16.22 25.84 13.66
N PRO A 204 17.50 25.61 14.07
CA PRO A 204 18.02 24.27 14.28
C PRO A 204 17.27 23.45 15.34
N SER A 205 16.60 24.10 16.31
CA SER A 205 15.77 23.42 17.31
C SER A 205 14.52 22.75 16.73
N LEU A 206 14.08 23.20 15.56
CA LEU A 206 12.96 22.59 14.83
C LEU A 206 13.34 21.28 14.16
N ALA A 207 14.65 21.06 13.87
CA ALA A 207 15.10 19.87 13.16
C ALA A 207 14.73 18.61 13.95
N TYR A 208 13.98 17.73 13.32
CA TYR A 208 13.82 16.39 13.83
C TYR A 208 15.16 15.67 13.70
N ALA A 209 15.86 15.53 14.82
CA ALA A 209 17.01 14.64 14.85
C ALA A 209 16.49 13.24 14.60
N SER A 210 16.69 12.73 13.37
CA SER A 210 16.55 11.32 13.16
C SER A 210 17.63 10.67 14.00
N VAL A 211 17.28 10.30 15.22
CA VAL A 211 18.03 9.25 15.93
C VAL A 211 18.03 8.13 14.91
N ALA A 212 19.20 7.80 14.36
CA ALA A 212 19.39 6.71 13.44
C ALA A 212 18.54 5.57 14.01
N TYR A 213 17.45 5.21 13.30
CA TYR A 213 16.42 4.33 13.84
C TYR A 213 17.15 3.04 14.21
N SER A 214 17.62 3.03 15.45
CA SER A 214 18.34 1.91 16.02
C SER A 214 17.35 0.77 15.99
N LYS A 215 17.72 -0.33 15.37
CA LYS A 215 16.94 -1.56 15.16
C LYS A 215 16.41 -2.21 16.45
N SER A 216 16.36 -1.50 17.57
CA SER A 216 16.33 -2.05 18.91
C SER A 216 15.15 -1.71 19.81
N GLU A 217 14.03 -1.18 19.31
CA GLU A 217 12.80 -1.18 20.14
C GLU A 217 11.59 -1.67 19.37
N PRO A 218 11.09 -2.88 19.70
CA PRO A 218 9.85 -3.41 19.13
C PRO A 218 8.66 -2.69 19.76
N LEU A 219 8.06 -1.73 19.04
CA LEU A 219 6.73 -1.26 19.38
C LEU A 219 5.70 -2.29 18.91
N ALA A 220 5.42 -3.21 19.80
CA ALA A 220 4.40 -4.23 19.61
C ALA A 220 3.04 -3.60 19.33
N SER A 221 2.54 -3.80 18.12
CA SER A 221 1.12 -3.74 17.84
C SER A 221 0.76 -4.79 16.79
N PRO A 222 -0.11 -5.74 17.13
CA PRO A 222 -0.37 -6.90 16.32
C PRO A 222 -1.45 -6.59 15.28
N LEU A 223 -1.03 -6.20 14.09
CA LEU A 223 -1.85 -6.38 12.89
C LEU A 223 -1.11 -7.35 11.97
N MET A 224 -1.02 -8.52 12.50
CA MET A 224 -0.33 -9.67 11.99
C MET A 224 -1.06 -10.29 10.82
N ALA A 225 -0.29 -10.60 9.77
CA ALA A 225 -0.41 -11.97 9.30
C ALA A 225 -0.24 -12.88 10.54
N PRO A 226 -1.11 -13.85 10.78
CA PRO A 226 -0.84 -14.80 11.83
C PRO A 226 0.57 -15.32 11.57
N ALA A 227 1.49 -15.17 12.55
CA ALA A 227 2.65 -16.02 12.59
C ALA A 227 2.05 -17.43 12.57
N THR A 228 2.01 -18.04 11.39
CA THR A 228 1.50 -19.39 11.29
C THR A 228 2.49 -20.20 12.09
N THR A 229 2.03 -20.68 13.23
CA THR A 229 2.78 -21.66 14.05
C THR A 229 2.94 -22.99 13.28
N GLN A 230 2.34 -23.09 12.10
CA GLN A 230 2.33 -24.28 11.25
C GLN A 230 3.57 -24.30 10.37
N ASP A 231 4.32 -25.38 10.45
CA ASP A 231 5.45 -25.65 9.60
C ASP A 231 5.03 -26.43 8.34
N LEU A 232 5.83 -26.36 7.27
CA LEU A 232 5.63 -27.16 6.07
C LEU A 232 5.68 -28.67 6.37
N MET A 233 6.37 -29.06 7.43
CA MET A 233 6.42 -30.44 7.93
C MET A 233 5.10 -30.91 8.55
N ASP A 234 4.30 -30.00 9.12
CA ASP A 234 2.99 -30.34 9.72
C ASP A 234 1.98 -30.77 8.65
N LEU A 235 2.19 -30.36 7.40
CA LEU A 235 1.37 -30.75 6.26
C LEU A 235 1.77 -32.15 5.80
N LYS A 236 1.04 -33.17 6.20
CA LYS A 236 1.31 -34.55 5.81
C LYS A 236 0.71 -34.91 4.45
N GLY A 237 1.41 -35.74 3.70
CA GLY A 237 0.98 -36.16 2.36
C GLY A 237 1.15 -35.07 1.27
N ASN A 238 0.65 -35.35 0.07
CA ASN A 238 0.65 -34.45 -1.10
C ASN A 238 2.01 -33.78 -1.42
N PRO A 239 3.07 -34.56 -1.70
CA PRO A 239 4.41 -34.03 -1.96
C PRO A 239 4.44 -33.07 -3.16
N LEU A 240 3.61 -33.32 -4.17
CA LEU A 240 3.50 -32.46 -5.34
C LEU A 240 2.97 -31.06 -4.98
N ALA A 241 2.03 -30.96 -4.06
CA ALA A 241 1.51 -29.67 -3.61
C ALA A 241 2.55 -28.88 -2.79
N LYS A 242 3.31 -29.57 -1.92
CA LYS A 242 4.44 -28.95 -1.20
C LYS A 242 5.52 -28.47 -2.17
N PHE A 243 5.86 -29.27 -3.15
CA PHE A 243 6.82 -28.90 -4.20
C PHE A 243 6.34 -27.70 -5.00
N ALA A 244 5.09 -27.70 -5.46
CA ALA A 244 4.50 -26.59 -6.18
C ALA A 244 4.49 -25.30 -5.34
N ALA A 245 4.25 -25.39 -4.02
CA ALA A 245 4.33 -24.26 -3.11
C ALA A 245 5.77 -23.69 -3.02
N CYS A 246 6.79 -24.56 -2.95
CA CYS A 246 8.19 -24.13 -2.97
C CYS A 246 8.58 -23.48 -4.31
N VAL A 247 8.14 -24.04 -5.43
CA VAL A 247 8.36 -23.44 -6.77
C VAL A 247 7.67 -22.09 -6.86
N ALA A 248 6.40 -22.02 -6.44
CA ALA A 248 5.62 -20.79 -6.41
C ALA A 248 6.31 -19.71 -5.58
N ALA A 249 6.72 -20.03 -4.35
CA ALA A 249 7.43 -19.11 -3.46
C ALA A 249 8.77 -18.65 -4.04
N SER A 250 9.49 -19.54 -4.75
CA SER A 250 10.79 -19.25 -5.35
C SER A 250 10.70 -18.38 -6.60
N GLY A 251 9.68 -18.60 -7.45
CA GLY A 251 9.53 -17.90 -8.73
C GLY A 251 8.54 -16.74 -8.71
N GLY A 252 7.76 -16.58 -7.63
CA GLY A 252 6.65 -15.63 -7.57
C GLY A 252 5.40 -16.08 -8.32
N HIS A 253 5.31 -17.39 -8.67
CA HIS A 253 4.24 -17.94 -9.49
C HIS A 253 2.90 -17.99 -8.77
N HIS A 254 1.82 -17.74 -9.51
CA HIS A 254 0.46 -17.92 -9.02
C HIS A 254 0.11 -19.40 -8.92
N LEU A 255 -0.65 -19.79 -7.90
CA LEU A 255 -0.95 -21.18 -7.58
C LEU A 255 -2.46 -21.40 -7.39
N LEU A 256 -3.02 -22.36 -8.10
CA LEU A 256 -4.38 -22.86 -7.91
C LEU A 256 -4.34 -24.29 -7.37
N LEU A 257 -4.96 -24.50 -6.21
CA LEU A 257 -5.12 -25.79 -5.56
C LEU A 257 -6.55 -26.30 -5.77
N VAL A 258 -6.71 -27.42 -6.46
CA VAL A 258 -8.03 -28.02 -6.70
C VAL A 258 -8.09 -29.36 -5.99
N GLY A 259 -9.01 -29.53 -5.05
CA GLY A 259 -9.13 -30.77 -4.30
C GLY A 259 -10.35 -30.79 -3.39
N PRO A 260 -10.68 -31.96 -2.80
CA PRO A 260 -11.84 -32.12 -1.92
C PRO A 260 -11.74 -31.23 -0.67
N PRO A 261 -12.85 -30.99 0.03
CA PRO A 261 -12.82 -30.27 1.30
C PRO A 261 -12.00 -31.04 2.34
N GLY A 262 -11.34 -30.32 3.26
CA GLY A 262 -10.58 -30.91 4.36
C GLY A 262 -9.21 -31.50 4.01
N CYS A 263 -8.73 -31.38 2.76
CA CYS A 263 -7.42 -31.94 2.36
C CYS A 263 -6.21 -31.07 2.72
N GLY A 264 -6.38 -29.88 3.37
CA GLY A 264 -5.28 -29.03 3.82
C GLY A 264 -4.88 -27.89 2.89
N LYS A 265 -5.71 -27.53 1.88
CA LYS A 265 -5.43 -26.43 0.94
C LYS A 265 -5.17 -25.09 1.65
N THR A 266 -6.03 -24.74 2.58
CA THR A 266 -5.91 -23.50 3.39
C THR A 266 -4.65 -23.51 4.25
N MET A 267 -4.32 -24.67 4.84
CA MET A 267 -3.12 -24.86 5.64
C MET A 267 -1.85 -24.64 4.79
N LEU A 268 -1.77 -25.21 3.58
CA LEU A 268 -0.64 -24.97 2.69
C LEU A 268 -0.51 -23.50 2.29
N ALA A 269 -1.62 -22.84 1.96
CA ALA A 269 -1.62 -21.41 1.61
C ALA A 269 -1.07 -20.53 2.74
N GLN A 270 -1.46 -20.82 3.99
CA GLN A 270 -0.94 -20.14 5.17
C GLN A 270 0.55 -20.42 5.39
N THR A 271 0.97 -21.68 5.26
CA THR A 271 2.38 -22.07 5.37
C THR A 271 3.25 -21.43 4.28
N MET A 272 2.70 -21.19 3.08
CA MET A 272 3.45 -20.48 2.03
C MET A 272 3.95 -19.11 2.46
N ALA A 273 3.22 -18.38 3.32
CA ALA A 273 3.68 -17.10 3.82
C ALA A 273 4.98 -17.22 4.64
N SER A 274 5.19 -18.34 5.35
CA SER A 274 6.40 -18.59 6.13
C SER A 274 7.63 -18.91 5.28
N ILE A 275 7.42 -19.50 4.09
CA ILE A 275 8.51 -19.88 3.18
C ILE A 275 8.85 -18.79 2.15
N MET A 276 8.01 -17.77 2.01
CA MET A 276 8.33 -16.63 1.13
C MET A 276 9.49 -15.80 1.69
N PRO A 277 10.39 -15.31 0.82
CA PRO A 277 11.37 -14.31 1.19
C PRO A 277 10.71 -12.99 1.61
N ALA A 278 11.41 -12.23 2.46
CA ALA A 278 10.99 -10.88 2.81
C ALA A 278 10.83 -10.00 1.56
N PRO A 279 9.84 -9.09 1.53
CA PRO A 279 9.69 -8.15 0.43
C PRO A 279 10.88 -7.17 0.38
N SER A 280 11.14 -6.60 -0.81
CA SER A 280 12.19 -5.60 -0.98
C SER A 280 11.89 -4.33 -0.17
N GLU A 281 12.90 -3.53 0.12
CA GLU A 281 12.72 -2.26 0.85
C GLU A 281 11.71 -1.34 0.16
N THR A 282 11.78 -1.25 -1.17
CA THR A 282 10.81 -0.47 -1.96
C THR A 282 9.38 -0.98 -1.74
N THR A 283 9.18 -2.30 -1.79
CA THR A 283 7.87 -2.93 -1.55
C THR A 283 7.39 -2.69 -0.12
N GLN A 284 8.29 -2.79 0.87
CA GLN A 284 7.96 -2.49 2.27
C GLN A 284 7.50 -1.04 2.45
N ARG A 285 8.21 -0.08 1.85
CA ARG A 285 7.80 1.34 1.86
C ARG A 285 6.43 1.55 1.21
N GLU A 286 6.12 0.86 0.11
CA GLU A 286 4.81 0.91 -0.54
C GLU A 286 3.69 0.32 0.33
N GLN A 287 3.95 -0.82 0.98
CA GLN A 287 3.03 -1.41 1.95
C GLN A 287 2.75 -0.48 3.14
N MET A 288 3.80 0.15 3.69
CA MET A 288 3.67 1.13 4.77
C MET A 288 2.83 2.33 4.33
N ALA A 289 3.07 2.85 3.13
CA ALA A 289 2.30 3.97 2.59
C ALA A 289 0.82 3.63 2.39
N MET A 290 0.50 2.42 1.92
CA MET A 290 -0.89 1.96 1.79
C MET A 290 -1.58 1.72 3.14
N ALA A 291 -0.82 1.32 4.16
CA ALA A 291 -1.34 1.11 5.51
C ALA A 291 -1.52 2.42 6.30
N SER A 292 -0.71 3.43 6.03
CA SER A 292 -0.65 4.70 6.76
C SER A 292 -2.00 5.43 6.89
N PRO A 293 -2.89 5.51 5.86
CA PRO A 293 -4.21 6.14 6.00
C PRO A 293 -5.17 5.41 6.95
N ARG A 294 -4.91 4.14 7.25
CA ARG A 294 -5.80 3.27 8.07
C ARG A 294 -5.32 3.14 9.51
N ARG A 295 -4.10 3.56 9.82
CA ARG A 295 -3.45 3.37 11.13
C ARG A 295 -3.08 4.72 11.74
N SER A 296 -3.16 4.78 13.05
CA SER A 296 -2.65 5.92 13.81
C SER A 296 -1.12 5.95 13.90
N ARG A 297 -0.45 4.82 13.67
CA ARG A 297 1.00 4.69 13.67
C ARG A 297 1.44 3.50 12.81
N VAL A 298 2.44 3.70 11.96
CA VAL A 298 3.03 2.63 11.13
C VAL A 298 4.25 2.06 11.85
N VAL A 299 4.31 0.72 11.97
CA VAL A 299 5.40 0.03 12.65
C VAL A 299 6.24 -0.72 11.61
N HIS A 300 7.53 -0.41 11.56
CA HIS A 300 8.47 -0.95 10.56
C HIS A 300 8.65 -2.48 10.66
N GLU A 301 8.66 -3.03 11.87
CA GLU A 301 8.99 -4.45 12.08
C GLU A 301 7.98 -5.43 11.46
N THR A 302 6.71 -5.04 11.39
CA THR A 302 5.67 -5.88 10.78
C THR A 302 5.80 -6.03 9.27
N MET A 303 6.60 -5.16 8.61
CA MET A 303 6.76 -5.16 7.15
C MET A 303 7.92 -6.03 6.66
N GLN A 304 8.71 -6.62 7.55
CA GLN A 304 9.77 -7.55 7.19
C GLN A 304 9.26 -8.94 6.79
N GLN A 305 7.98 -9.21 7.03
CA GLN A 305 7.33 -10.46 6.63
C GLN A 305 6.38 -10.22 5.45
N PRO A 306 6.23 -11.21 4.55
CA PRO A 306 5.24 -11.13 3.50
C PRO A 306 3.83 -10.97 4.07
N VAL A 307 3.07 -10.05 3.54
CA VAL A 307 1.66 -9.84 3.93
C VAL A 307 0.83 -11.02 3.45
N PHE A 308 -0.06 -11.53 4.30
CA PHE A 308 -1.06 -12.54 3.94
C PHE A 308 -2.46 -11.96 4.04
N ARG A 309 -3.19 -11.93 2.93
CA ARG A 309 -4.56 -11.43 2.85
C ARG A 309 -5.50 -12.53 2.43
N GLN A 310 -6.55 -12.73 3.21
CA GLN A 310 -7.57 -13.75 2.97
C GLN A 310 -8.96 -13.08 3.07
N PRO A 311 -9.41 -12.41 2.01
CA PRO A 311 -10.76 -11.87 1.99
C PRO A 311 -11.78 -13.01 1.94
N HIS A 312 -12.91 -12.82 2.62
CA HIS A 312 -14.03 -13.76 2.55
C HIS A 312 -14.64 -13.77 1.15
N HIS A 313 -15.15 -14.89 0.67
CA HIS A 313 -15.75 -15.00 -0.67
C HIS A 313 -16.95 -14.06 -0.90
N SER A 314 -17.62 -13.60 0.16
CA SER A 314 -18.70 -12.59 0.10
C SER A 314 -18.19 -11.14 0.04
N ALA A 315 -16.87 -10.92 -0.06
CA ALA A 315 -16.31 -9.56 -0.13
C ALA A 315 -16.85 -8.82 -1.36
N SER A 316 -17.25 -7.57 -1.16
CA SER A 316 -17.74 -6.73 -2.27
C SER A 316 -16.60 -6.33 -3.21
N MET A 317 -16.95 -5.94 -4.45
CA MET A 317 -15.99 -5.37 -5.42
C MET A 317 -15.16 -4.23 -4.80
N THR A 318 -15.82 -3.32 -4.06
CA THR A 318 -15.12 -2.21 -3.41
C THR A 318 -14.17 -2.67 -2.30
N ALA A 319 -14.51 -3.70 -1.56
CA ALA A 319 -13.62 -4.26 -0.54
C ALA A 319 -12.38 -4.90 -1.18
N LEU A 320 -12.55 -5.62 -2.29
CA LEU A 320 -11.46 -6.34 -2.94
C LEU A 320 -10.58 -5.41 -3.79
N CYS A 321 -11.17 -4.65 -4.70
CA CYS A 321 -10.43 -3.77 -5.62
C CYS A 321 -10.05 -2.45 -4.98
N GLY A 322 -10.86 -1.97 -4.06
CA GLY A 322 -10.77 -0.61 -3.52
C GLY A 322 -11.84 0.31 -4.10
N GLY A 323 -11.83 1.56 -3.68
CA GLY A 323 -12.79 2.57 -4.11
C GLY A 323 -12.97 3.68 -3.09
N GLY A 324 -14.04 4.43 -3.22
CA GLY A 324 -14.30 5.60 -2.37
C GLY A 324 -14.00 6.91 -3.08
N SER A 325 -14.27 8.02 -2.42
CA SER A 325 -13.90 9.37 -2.85
C SER A 325 -13.35 10.11 -1.62
N PRO A 326 -12.01 10.26 -1.52
CA PRO A 326 -10.96 9.83 -2.46
C PRO A 326 -10.81 8.32 -2.58
N PRO A 327 -10.17 7.83 -3.68
CA PRO A 327 -9.90 6.41 -3.87
C PRO A 327 -9.00 5.83 -2.78
N ARG A 328 -9.39 4.65 -2.24
CA ARG A 328 -8.64 3.91 -1.20
C ARG A 328 -8.32 2.51 -1.69
N PRO A 329 -7.14 1.94 -1.32
CA PRO A 329 -6.76 0.61 -1.75
C PRO A 329 -7.68 -0.46 -1.16
N GLY A 330 -7.99 -1.51 -1.95
CA GLY A 330 -8.69 -2.71 -1.50
C GLY A 330 -7.72 -3.83 -1.09
N GLU A 331 -8.27 -5.02 -0.81
CA GLU A 331 -7.50 -6.19 -0.37
C GLU A 331 -6.45 -6.63 -1.41
N ILE A 332 -6.73 -6.45 -2.71
CA ILE A 332 -5.79 -6.73 -3.81
C ILE A 332 -4.51 -5.88 -3.65
N SER A 333 -4.65 -4.56 -3.50
CA SER A 333 -3.50 -3.68 -3.32
C SER A 333 -2.83 -3.89 -1.96
N LEU A 334 -3.61 -4.16 -0.91
CA LEU A 334 -3.07 -4.44 0.43
C LEU A 334 -2.30 -5.77 0.52
N ALA A 335 -2.49 -6.67 -0.46
CA ALA A 335 -1.71 -7.89 -0.59
C ALA A 335 -0.37 -7.67 -1.32
N HIS A 336 -0.08 -6.45 -1.78
CA HIS A 336 1.15 -6.10 -2.48
C HIS A 336 2.41 -6.62 -1.77
N GLY A 337 3.32 -7.27 -2.51
CA GLY A 337 4.54 -7.87 -1.97
C GLY A 337 4.34 -9.12 -1.10
N GLY A 338 3.12 -9.64 -1.02
CA GLY A 338 2.76 -10.80 -0.22
C GLY A 338 1.84 -11.77 -0.96
N ILE A 339 0.94 -12.40 -0.23
CA ILE A 339 -0.02 -13.38 -0.73
C ILE A 339 -1.44 -12.82 -0.66
N LEU A 340 -2.17 -12.92 -1.76
CA LEU A 340 -3.62 -12.86 -1.79
C LEU A 340 -4.16 -14.29 -1.85
N PHE A 341 -4.74 -14.77 -0.78
CA PHE A 341 -5.34 -16.09 -0.70
C PHE A 341 -6.84 -16.02 -0.91
N LEU A 342 -7.34 -16.67 -1.94
CA LEU A 342 -8.77 -16.79 -2.25
C LEU A 342 -9.22 -18.22 -2.02
N ASP A 343 -9.80 -18.47 -0.84
CA ASP A 343 -10.40 -19.76 -0.53
C ASP A 343 -11.77 -19.87 -1.20
N GLU A 344 -12.15 -21.08 -1.59
CA GLU A 344 -13.41 -21.33 -2.30
C GLU A 344 -13.57 -20.40 -3.53
N LEU A 345 -12.53 -20.33 -4.38
CA LEU A 345 -12.45 -19.40 -5.51
C LEU A 345 -13.74 -19.35 -6.35
N THR A 346 -14.39 -20.48 -6.53
CA THR A 346 -15.64 -20.58 -7.31
C THR A 346 -16.87 -19.98 -6.62
N GLU A 347 -16.79 -19.62 -5.33
CA GLU A 347 -17.91 -19.00 -4.60
C GLU A 347 -17.87 -17.46 -4.68
N PHE A 348 -16.76 -16.88 -5.12
CA PHE A 348 -16.69 -15.43 -5.39
C PHE A 348 -17.61 -15.02 -6.55
N ASP A 349 -18.10 -13.78 -6.51
CA ASP A 349 -18.81 -13.19 -7.65
C ASP A 349 -17.89 -13.19 -8.89
N PRO A 350 -18.34 -13.71 -10.05
CA PRO A 350 -17.54 -13.73 -11.27
C PRO A 350 -17.00 -12.36 -11.69
N ARG A 351 -17.74 -11.27 -11.41
CA ARG A 351 -17.27 -9.89 -11.69
C ARG A 351 -16.06 -9.51 -10.85
N VAL A 352 -16.02 -9.97 -9.59
CA VAL A 352 -14.91 -9.76 -8.68
C VAL A 352 -13.68 -10.53 -9.16
N LEU A 353 -13.86 -11.76 -9.64
CA LEU A 353 -12.78 -12.56 -10.20
C LEU A 353 -12.21 -11.95 -11.50
N GLU A 354 -13.06 -11.41 -12.36
CA GLU A 354 -12.61 -10.72 -13.58
C GLU A 354 -11.76 -9.48 -13.28
N ALA A 355 -12.04 -8.77 -12.18
CA ALA A 355 -11.26 -7.61 -11.77
C ALA A 355 -9.81 -7.95 -11.36
N LEU A 356 -9.51 -9.21 -11.05
CA LEU A 356 -8.13 -9.67 -10.77
C LEU A 356 -7.24 -9.68 -12.01
N ARG A 357 -7.82 -9.71 -13.22
CA ARG A 357 -7.03 -9.84 -14.46
C ARG A 357 -6.07 -8.67 -14.67
N GLU A 358 -6.53 -7.45 -14.39
CA GLU A 358 -5.70 -6.26 -14.52
C GLU A 358 -4.48 -6.30 -13.57
N PRO A 359 -4.63 -6.44 -12.25
CA PRO A 359 -3.48 -6.46 -11.35
C PRO A 359 -2.57 -7.66 -11.52
N LEU A 360 -3.08 -8.82 -11.94
CA LEU A 360 -2.23 -9.98 -12.25
C LEU A 360 -1.35 -9.74 -13.48
N GLN A 361 -1.75 -8.88 -14.40
CA GLN A 361 -1.00 -8.54 -15.60
C GLN A 361 -0.14 -7.29 -15.43
N ALA A 362 -0.72 -6.20 -14.90
CA ALA A 362 -0.06 -4.91 -14.79
C ALA A 362 0.76 -4.75 -13.50
N GLY A 363 0.45 -5.53 -12.46
CA GLY A 363 1.05 -5.37 -11.12
C GLY A 363 0.59 -4.10 -10.40
N SER A 364 -0.48 -3.47 -10.88
CA SER A 364 -1.11 -2.30 -10.28
C SER A 364 -2.62 -2.36 -10.43
N MET A 365 -3.34 -1.62 -9.58
CA MET A 365 -4.78 -1.46 -9.62
C MET A 365 -5.11 0.01 -9.86
N HIS A 366 -5.81 0.30 -10.95
CA HIS A 366 -6.28 1.63 -11.29
C HIS A 366 -7.71 1.84 -10.77
N LEU A 367 -7.89 2.85 -9.94
CA LEU A 367 -9.19 3.23 -9.39
C LEU A 367 -9.57 4.61 -9.91
N ALA A 368 -10.64 4.68 -10.70
CA ALA A 368 -11.21 5.93 -11.17
C ALA A 368 -12.61 6.12 -10.60
N LYS A 369 -12.86 7.29 -9.98
CA LYS A 369 -14.19 7.67 -9.51
C LYS A 369 -14.39 9.18 -9.63
N GLY A 370 -15.36 9.59 -10.44
CA GLY A 370 -15.57 11.00 -10.78
C GLY A 370 -14.35 11.60 -11.48
N THR A 371 -13.86 12.71 -10.97
CA THR A 371 -12.68 13.41 -11.51
C THR A 371 -11.34 12.87 -10.98
N HIS A 372 -11.37 11.92 -10.05
CA HIS A 372 -10.16 11.44 -9.38
C HIS A 372 -9.81 10.03 -9.84
N SER A 373 -8.54 9.85 -10.21
CA SER A 373 -7.96 8.54 -10.49
C SER A 373 -6.73 8.35 -9.61
N ALA A 374 -6.57 7.13 -9.09
CA ALA A 374 -5.41 6.75 -8.32
C ALA A 374 -4.94 5.37 -8.74
N GLU A 375 -3.64 5.19 -8.79
CA GLU A 375 -2.99 3.92 -9.03
C GLU A 375 -2.37 3.42 -7.73
N PHE A 376 -2.62 2.14 -7.42
CA PHE A 376 -2.03 1.47 -6.26
C PHE A 376 -1.23 0.25 -6.74
N PRO A 377 -0.03 0.03 -6.21
CA PRO A 377 0.74 -1.17 -6.51
C PRO A 377 -0.03 -2.41 -6.03
N ALA A 378 0.00 -3.45 -6.86
CA ALA A 378 -0.73 -4.70 -6.63
C ALA A 378 0.07 -5.92 -7.14
N ARG A 379 1.38 -5.96 -6.87
CA ARG A 379 2.25 -7.09 -7.18
C ARG A 379 2.20 -8.09 -6.04
N PHE A 380 1.21 -8.95 -6.06
CA PHE A 380 0.99 -10.01 -5.09
C PHE A 380 1.14 -11.38 -5.74
N GLN A 381 1.34 -12.40 -4.94
CA GLN A 381 1.24 -13.78 -5.37
C GLN A 381 -0.17 -14.29 -5.10
N LEU A 382 -0.90 -14.66 -6.15
CA LEU A 382 -2.22 -15.26 -6.00
C LEU A 382 -2.06 -16.72 -5.60
N VAL A 383 -2.65 -17.10 -4.48
CA VAL A 383 -2.88 -18.48 -4.09
C VAL A 383 -4.39 -18.68 -4.02
N ALA A 384 -4.91 -19.60 -4.78
CA ALA A 384 -6.33 -19.86 -4.83
C ALA A 384 -6.63 -21.33 -4.50
N ALA A 385 -7.71 -21.57 -3.78
CA ALA A 385 -8.20 -22.90 -3.50
C ALA A 385 -9.61 -23.06 -4.05
N SER A 386 -9.88 -24.20 -4.65
CA SER A 386 -11.19 -24.55 -5.17
C SER A 386 -11.51 -26.01 -4.90
N ASN A 387 -12.78 -26.31 -4.76
CA ASN A 387 -13.25 -27.68 -4.85
C ASN A 387 -13.37 -28.11 -6.32
N PRO A 388 -13.27 -29.40 -6.65
CA PRO A 388 -13.34 -29.88 -8.03
C PRO A 388 -14.75 -29.76 -8.62
N CYS A 389 -15.78 -29.70 -7.76
CA CYS A 389 -17.18 -29.51 -8.12
C CYS A 389 -17.98 -28.99 -6.92
N ALA A 390 -19.25 -28.68 -7.15
CA ALA A 390 -20.16 -28.16 -6.12
C ALA A 390 -20.44 -29.12 -4.95
N CYS A 391 -20.27 -30.43 -5.11
CA CYS A 391 -20.32 -31.39 -3.99
C CYS A 391 -18.95 -31.66 -3.37
N GLY A 392 -17.86 -31.22 -3.98
CA GLY A 392 -16.48 -31.38 -3.50
C GLY A 392 -15.75 -32.65 -3.95
N PHE A 393 -16.42 -33.59 -4.62
CA PHE A 393 -15.89 -34.96 -4.82
C PHE A 393 -15.68 -35.39 -6.28
N ALA A 394 -15.67 -34.47 -7.25
CA ALA A 394 -15.35 -34.81 -8.64
C ALA A 394 -13.83 -35.01 -8.82
N SER A 395 -13.26 -36.03 -8.21
CA SER A 395 -11.90 -36.47 -8.51
C SER A 395 -11.96 -37.48 -9.65
N GLY A 396 -11.14 -37.30 -10.72
CA GLY A 396 -11.15 -38.18 -11.91
C GLY A 396 -10.73 -39.65 -11.67
N GLN A 397 -10.53 -40.05 -10.42
CA GLN A 397 -10.18 -41.42 -10.05
C GLN A 397 -11.35 -42.25 -9.47
N ALA A 398 -12.52 -41.63 -9.25
CA ALA A 398 -13.67 -42.34 -8.63
C ALA A 398 -14.45 -43.27 -9.57
N GLN A 399 -13.97 -43.50 -10.81
CA GLN A 399 -14.57 -44.46 -11.73
C GLN A 399 -13.88 -45.81 -11.77
N ALA A 400 -12.78 -45.97 -11.05
CA ALA A 400 -12.08 -47.26 -11.01
C ALA A 400 -12.38 -47.99 -9.70
N SER A 401 -13.17 -49.06 -9.80
CA SER A 401 -13.36 -50.11 -8.81
C SER A 401 -14.39 -49.86 -7.70
N LEU A 402 -15.65 -50.08 -8.01
CA LEU A 402 -16.57 -50.67 -7.03
C LEU A 402 -16.02 -52.05 -6.65
N PRO A 403 -15.58 -52.31 -5.43
CA PRO A 403 -15.32 -53.66 -5.03
C PRO A 403 -16.66 -54.41 -4.97
N ASN A 404 -16.80 -55.41 -5.82
CA ASN A 404 -17.89 -56.39 -5.78
C ASN A 404 -17.79 -57.25 -4.52
N THR A 405 -17.86 -56.65 -3.33
CA THR A 405 -17.93 -57.43 -2.08
C THR A 405 -19.29 -57.17 -1.41
N PRO A 406 -20.00 -58.26 -1.01
CA PRO A 406 -21.36 -58.17 -0.43
C PRO A 406 -21.46 -57.45 0.90
N ASP A 407 -20.35 -57.03 1.51
CA ASP A 407 -20.29 -56.47 2.86
C ASP A 407 -20.11 -54.95 2.89
N SER A 408 -20.32 -54.28 1.74
CA SER A 408 -20.08 -52.83 1.57
C SER A 408 -21.25 -51.95 1.97
N THR A 409 -22.12 -52.37 2.89
CA THR A 409 -23.26 -51.55 3.39
C THR A 409 -22.85 -50.37 4.28
N GLN A 410 -21.56 -50.16 4.54
CA GLN A 410 -21.04 -49.05 5.39
C GLN A 410 -20.01 -48.13 4.74
N VAL A 411 -19.70 -48.27 3.45
CA VAL A 411 -18.94 -47.22 2.75
C VAL A 411 -19.88 -46.02 2.61
N MET A 412 -19.69 -45.05 3.44
CA MET A 412 -20.49 -43.81 3.42
C MET A 412 -20.51 -43.25 2.00
N ARG A 413 -21.70 -43.11 1.40
CA ARG A 413 -21.98 -42.51 0.08
C ARG A 413 -21.45 -41.06 -0.08
N ARG A 414 -20.60 -40.59 0.82
CA ARG A 414 -20.07 -39.23 0.86
C ARG A 414 -18.87 -38.97 -0.04
N ASP A 415 -18.21 -40.01 -0.57
CA ASP A 415 -16.95 -39.88 -1.29
C ASP A 415 -17.09 -39.86 -2.82
N PHE A 416 -18.32 -39.86 -3.34
CA PHE A 416 -18.59 -39.90 -4.77
C PHE A 416 -19.28 -38.61 -5.23
N CYS A 417 -18.86 -38.13 -6.40
CA CYS A 417 -19.50 -36.97 -7.03
C CYS A 417 -20.93 -37.29 -7.48
N ILE A 418 -21.89 -36.48 -6.99
CA ILE A 418 -23.31 -36.57 -7.34
C ILE A 418 -23.76 -35.46 -8.31
N CYS A 419 -22.83 -34.67 -8.83
CA CYS A 419 -23.13 -33.56 -9.72
C CYS A 419 -23.46 -34.04 -11.12
N SER A 420 -24.53 -33.49 -11.72
CA SER A 420 -24.79 -33.68 -13.14
C SER A 420 -23.67 -33.05 -13.99
N PRO A 421 -23.42 -33.54 -15.23
CA PRO A 421 -22.43 -32.97 -16.15
C PRO A 421 -22.64 -31.46 -16.39
N GLU A 422 -23.86 -31.00 -16.46
CA GLU A 422 -24.19 -29.55 -16.58
C GLU A 422 -23.82 -28.76 -15.35
N ARG A 423 -24.12 -29.27 -14.15
CA ARG A 423 -23.75 -28.63 -12.89
C ARG A 423 -22.23 -28.55 -12.73
N LEU A 424 -21.51 -29.59 -13.15
CA LEU A 424 -20.08 -29.61 -13.16
C LEU A 424 -19.49 -28.54 -14.09
N ARG A 425 -19.97 -28.49 -15.35
CA ARG A 425 -19.53 -27.48 -16.32
C ARG A 425 -19.82 -26.06 -15.85
N ARG A 426 -21.00 -25.82 -15.29
CA ARG A 426 -21.38 -24.52 -14.74
C ARG A 426 -20.49 -24.10 -13.58
N TYR A 427 -20.15 -25.04 -12.71
CA TYR A 427 -19.28 -24.80 -11.56
C TYR A 427 -17.84 -24.45 -12.01
N GLN A 428 -17.28 -25.28 -12.89
CA GLN A 428 -15.94 -25.05 -13.44
C GLN A 428 -15.85 -23.79 -14.31
N GLY A 429 -16.93 -23.43 -15.01
CA GLY A 429 -17.04 -22.24 -15.83
C GLY A 429 -17.12 -20.92 -15.04
N ARG A 430 -17.25 -20.95 -13.71
CA ARG A 430 -17.19 -19.73 -12.87
C ARG A 430 -15.80 -19.07 -12.90
N ILE A 431 -14.76 -19.82 -13.12
CA ILE A 431 -13.41 -19.30 -13.35
C ILE A 431 -13.25 -19.17 -14.87
N SER A 432 -13.13 -17.93 -15.35
CA SER A 432 -12.96 -17.70 -16.79
C SER A 432 -11.63 -18.25 -17.31
N GLY A 433 -11.60 -18.64 -18.59
CA GLY A 433 -10.37 -19.08 -19.25
C GLY A 433 -9.22 -18.06 -19.08
N PRO A 434 -9.45 -16.77 -19.42
CA PRO A 434 -8.43 -15.75 -19.29
C PRO A 434 -7.87 -15.55 -17.88
N LEU A 435 -8.66 -15.76 -16.82
CA LEU A 435 -8.16 -15.74 -15.45
C LEU A 435 -7.33 -16.98 -15.14
N ARG A 436 -7.79 -18.16 -15.61
CA ARG A 436 -7.10 -19.42 -15.41
C ARG A 436 -5.72 -19.44 -16.10
N ASP A 437 -5.62 -18.86 -17.30
CA ASP A 437 -4.37 -18.75 -18.07
C ASP A 437 -3.31 -17.88 -17.38
N ARG A 438 -3.70 -17.03 -16.42
CA ARG A 438 -2.80 -16.21 -15.62
C ARG A 438 -2.31 -16.91 -14.34
N ILE A 439 -2.82 -18.11 -14.05
CA ILE A 439 -2.38 -18.90 -12.90
C ILE A 439 -1.39 -19.95 -13.41
N ASP A 440 -0.10 -19.72 -13.15
CA ASP A 440 1.01 -20.50 -13.68
C ASP A 440 0.98 -21.97 -13.26
N LEU A 441 0.64 -22.22 -12.00
CA LEU A 441 0.67 -23.55 -11.40
C LEU A 441 -0.75 -23.98 -11.00
N GLN A 442 -1.20 -25.10 -11.53
CA GLN A 442 -2.48 -25.70 -11.19
C GLN A 442 -2.25 -27.12 -10.65
N VAL A 443 -2.56 -27.33 -9.38
CA VAL A 443 -2.29 -28.59 -8.68
C VAL A 443 -3.61 -29.28 -8.34
N GLN A 444 -3.76 -30.50 -8.85
CA GLN A 444 -4.82 -31.39 -8.40
C GLN A 444 -4.39 -32.00 -7.05
N TRP A 445 -5.20 -31.78 -6.03
CA TRP A 445 -4.95 -32.26 -4.69
C TRP A 445 -5.88 -33.46 -4.40
N PRO A 446 -5.42 -34.69 -4.51
CA PRO A 446 -6.25 -35.85 -4.21
C PRO A 446 -6.58 -35.93 -2.73
N ALA A 447 -7.66 -36.66 -2.41
CA ALA A 447 -7.94 -37.04 -1.03
C ALA A 447 -6.80 -37.90 -0.49
N VAL A 448 -6.34 -37.62 0.71
CA VAL A 448 -5.26 -38.39 1.36
C VAL A 448 -5.90 -39.52 2.14
N SER A 449 -5.50 -40.78 1.85
CA SER A 449 -5.94 -41.92 2.63
C SER A 449 -5.22 -41.98 3.99
N THR A 450 -5.83 -42.64 4.99
CA THR A 450 -5.20 -42.85 6.31
C THR A 450 -3.83 -43.50 6.21
N ALA A 451 -3.68 -44.49 5.30
CA ALA A 451 -2.39 -45.15 5.05
C ALA A 451 -1.32 -44.22 4.44
N GLN A 452 -1.75 -43.14 3.73
CA GLN A 452 -0.85 -42.11 3.20
C GLN A 452 -0.47 -41.07 4.26
N LEU A 453 -1.31 -40.86 5.28
CA LEU A 453 -0.99 -39.98 6.40
C LEU A 453 0.10 -40.57 7.31
N GLU A 454 0.20 -41.89 7.36
CA GLU A 454 1.20 -42.62 8.14
C GLU A 454 2.56 -42.73 7.44
N ARG A 455 2.60 -42.61 6.11
CA ARG A 455 3.83 -42.67 5.32
C ARG A 455 4.21 -41.26 4.86
N ASP A 456 5.40 -40.85 5.20
CA ASP A 456 5.93 -39.52 4.80
C ASP A 456 6.47 -39.55 3.35
N TRP A 457 5.56 -39.81 2.37
CA TRP A 457 5.88 -39.91 0.94
C TRP A 457 6.46 -38.62 0.33
N ALA A 458 6.31 -37.48 1.06
CA ALA A 458 6.90 -36.22 0.63
C ALA A 458 8.42 -36.29 0.55
N PHE A 459 9.03 -37.15 1.34
CA PHE A 459 10.46 -37.29 1.43
C PHE A 459 11.06 -37.90 0.14
N ASP A 460 10.47 -38.92 -0.41
CA ASP A 460 11.08 -39.66 -1.55
C ASP A 460 11.06 -38.84 -2.85
N LEU A 461 9.93 -38.21 -3.19
CA LEU A 461 9.82 -37.47 -4.45
C LEU A 461 10.60 -36.15 -4.39
N MET A 462 10.49 -35.42 -3.26
CA MET A 462 11.24 -34.20 -3.07
C MET A 462 12.74 -34.46 -2.91
N SER A 463 13.12 -35.51 -2.20
CA SER A 463 14.50 -35.94 -2.08
C SER A 463 15.12 -36.25 -3.44
N ALA A 464 14.45 -36.99 -4.32
CA ALA A 464 14.92 -37.28 -5.67
C ALA A 464 15.09 -36.00 -6.53
N MET A 465 14.17 -35.04 -6.41
CA MET A 465 14.24 -33.79 -7.17
C MET A 465 15.30 -32.81 -6.60
N PHE A 466 15.53 -32.80 -5.28
CA PHE A 466 16.55 -31.96 -4.64
C PHE A 466 17.94 -32.59 -4.61
N GLN A 467 18.06 -33.91 -4.66
CA GLN A 467 19.36 -34.64 -4.78
C GLN A 467 20.13 -34.21 -6.03
N ALA A 468 19.43 -33.92 -7.13
CA ALA A 468 20.05 -33.37 -8.33
C ALA A 468 20.74 -32.03 -8.12
N HIS A 469 20.47 -31.32 -6.99
CA HIS A 469 21.01 -30.01 -6.66
C HIS A 469 21.84 -29.98 -5.38
N ALA A 470 22.34 -31.14 -4.89
CA ALA A 470 23.19 -31.29 -3.71
C ALA A 470 22.63 -30.71 -2.39
N ILE A 471 21.29 -30.68 -2.25
CA ILE A 471 20.63 -30.29 -1.01
C ILE A 471 20.36 -31.55 -0.20
N LYS A 472 21.07 -31.72 0.91
CA LYS A 472 20.80 -32.82 1.86
C LYS A 472 19.44 -32.54 2.53
N THR A 473 18.42 -33.26 2.11
CA THR A 473 17.03 -33.10 2.55
C THR A 473 16.70 -34.07 3.67
N GLU A 474 17.28 -33.88 4.85
CA GLU A 474 16.86 -34.73 5.98
C GLU A 474 15.46 -34.38 6.51
N GLN A 475 14.94 -33.20 6.27
CA GLN A 475 13.53 -32.81 6.49
C GLN A 475 13.34 -31.39 5.90
N LEU A 476 12.49 -31.19 4.91
CA LEU A 476 12.20 -29.86 4.37
C LEU A 476 11.22 -29.14 5.29
N ASP A 477 11.76 -28.46 6.29
CA ASP A 477 11.02 -27.52 7.13
C ASP A 477 10.80 -26.18 6.41
N SER A 478 9.96 -25.35 6.97
CA SER A 478 9.69 -24.01 6.41
C SER A 478 10.95 -23.13 6.36
N ALA A 479 11.90 -23.32 7.25
CA ALA A 479 13.14 -22.53 7.30
C ALA A 479 14.09 -22.91 6.15
N ALA A 480 14.24 -24.21 5.84
CA ALA A 480 15.02 -24.71 4.70
C ALA A 480 14.36 -24.29 3.38
N ALA A 481 13.04 -24.43 3.25
CA ALA A 481 12.28 -23.99 2.09
C ALA A 481 12.43 -22.47 1.86
N LYS A 482 12.40 -21.65 2.91
CA LYS A 482 12.63 -20.21 2.83
C LYS A 482 14.02 -19.87 2.35
N LYS A 483 15.07 -20.53 2.88
CA LYS A 483 16.46 -20.32 2.43
C LYS A 483 16.61 -20.68 0.95
N LEU A 484 15.99 -21.78 0.52
CA LEU A 484 15.98 -22.18 -0.89
C LEU A 484 15.29 -21.12 -1.77
N ALA A 485 14.12 -20.66 -1.39
CA ALA A 485 13.38 -19.63 -2.11
C ALA A 485 14.19 -18.32 -2.20
N GLN A 486 14.84 -17.89 -1.11
CA GLN A 486 15.75 -16.74 -1.10
C GLN A 486 16.89 -16.89 -2.12
N ARG A 487 17.57 -18.05 -2.10
CA ARG A 487 18.66 -18.34 -3.04
C ARG A 487 18.18 -18.34 -4.49
N CYS A 488 17.05 -18.98 -4.77
CA CYS A 488 16.47 -19.01 -6.10
C CYS A 488 16.09 -17.62 -6.60
N ARG A 489 15.45 -16.78 -5.77
CA ARG A 489 15.12 -15.40 -6.13
C ARG A 489 16.37 -14.55 -6.38
N ALA A 490 17.40 -14.68 -5.55
CA ALA A 490 18.66 -13.98 -5.75
C ALA A 490 19.32 -14.34 -7.09
N LEU A 491 19.30 -15.63 -7.47
CA LEU A 491 19.79 -16.08 -8.77
C LEU A 491 18.97 -15.53 -9.95
N GLN A 492 17.64 -15.52 -9.83
CA GLN A 492 16.75 -14.96 -10.86
C GLN A 492 16.98 -13.46 -11.04
N LEU A 493 17.04 -12.69 -9.93
CA LEU A 493 17.31 -11.26 -9.97
C LEU A 493 18.69 -10.94 -10.56
N LYS A 494 19.72 -11.73 -10.20
CA LYS A 494 21.07 -11.58 -10.79
C LYS A 494 21.08 -11.89 -12.29
N ARG A 495 20.35 -12.92 -12.73
CA ARG A 495 20.33 -13.37 -14.13
C ARG A 495 19.55 -12.44 -15.05
N GLN A 496 18.39 -11.94 -14.60
CA GLN A 496 17.40 -11.28 -15.46
C GLN A 496 16.73 -10.04 -14.87
N GLY A 497 17.10 -9.61 -13.66
CA GLY A 497 16.58 -8.41 -13.01
C GLY A 497 15.17 -8.53 -12.43
N GLN A 498 14.47 -9.69 -12.64
CA GLN A 498 13.10 -9.90 -12.17
C GLN A 498 12.83 -11.37 -11.88
N LEU A 499 11.72 -11.67 -11.19
CA LEU A 499 11.31 -13.05 -10.90
C LEU A 499 10.81 -13.76 -12.16
N ASN A 500 10.87 -15.10 -12.18
CA ASN A 500 10.45 -15.91 -13.31
C ASN A 500 8.99 -15.67 -13.71
N ALA A 501 8.08 -15.50 -12.76
CA ALA A 501 6.66 -15.22 -13.02
C ALA A 501 6.40 -13.88 -13.73
N HIS A 502 7.36 -12.96 -13.70
CA HIS A 502 7.23 -11.65 -14.33
C HIS A 502 7.90 -11.57 -15.72
N LEU A 503 8.45 -12.68 -16.22
CA LEU A 503 9.08 -12.73 -17.53
C LEU A 503 8.04 -12.65 -18.65
N GLN A 504 8.34 -11.85 -19.66
CA GLN A 504 7.59 -11.86 -20.90
C GLN A 504 8.00 -13.05 -21.79
N ALA A 505 7.13 -13.46 -22.70
CA ALA A 505 7.36 -14.65 -23.54
C ALA A 505 8.70 -14.61 -24.31
N ALA A 506 9.10 -13.44 -24.83
CA ALA A 506 10.39 -13.29 -25.52
C ALA A 506 11.60 -13.48 -24.59
N GLN A 507 11.51 -13.00 -23.35
CA GLN A 507 12.54 -13.17 -22.32
C GLN A 507 12.60 -14.62 -21.84
N LEU A 508 11.44 -15.28 -21.72
CA LEU A 508 11.35 -16.69 -21.35
C LEU A 508 12.08 -17.56 -22.39
N LEU A 509 11.81 -17.34 -23.68
CA LEU A 509 12.48 -18.06 -24.78
C LEU A 509 14.00 -17.87 -24.77
N ALA A 510 14.47 -16.65 -24.50
CA ALA A 510 15.91 -16.37 -24.43
C ALA A 510 16.60 -17.08 -23.26
N ILE A 511 15.91 -17.25 -22.13
CA ILE A 511 16.46 -17.87 -20.92
C ILE A 511 16.32 -19.39 -20.96
N THR A 512 15.27 -19.91 -21.61
CA THR A 512 15.00 -21.35 -21.74
C THR A 512 15.60 -21.95 -23.02
N ALA A 513 16.24 -21.16 -23.87
CA ALA A 513 17.06 -21.68 -24.95
C ALA A 513 18.26 -22.42 -24.33
N PHE A 514 18.04 -23.64 -23.91
CA PHE A 514 19.10 -24.56 -23.48
C PHE A 514 20.06 -24.69 -24.64
N ALA A 515 21.36 -24.52 -24.36
CA ALA A 515 22.37 -25.02 -25.27
C ALA A 515 22.01 -26.50 -25.58
N ALA A 516 21.82 -26.79 -26.85
CA ALA A 516 21.61 -28.18 -27.27
C ALA A 516 22.71 -29.02 -26.61
N PRO A 517 22.37 -30.18 -26.01
CA PRO A 517 23.41 -31.02 -25.44
C PRO A 517 24.45 -31.21 -26.55
N SER A 518 25.67 -30.81 -26.30
CA SER A 518 26.81 -31.10 -27.18
C SER A 518 26.83 -32.61 -27.37
N ALA A 519 26.58 -33.03 -28.60
CA ALA A 519 26.57 -34.41 -29.04
C ALA A 519 27.87 -35.16 -28.67
#